data_bddceafe6e170a3e87bcf4a292edf085
#
_entry.id   bddceafe6e170a3e87bcf4a292edf085
#
_cell.length_a   1.000
_cell.length_b   1.000
_cell.length_c   1.000
_cell.angle_alpha   90.00
_cell.angle_beta   90.00
_cell.angle_gamma   90.00
#
_symmetry.space_group_name_H-M   'P 1'
#
loop_
_entity.id
_entity.type
_entity.pdbx_description
1 polymer ?
#
loop_
_entity_poly.entity_id
_entity_poly.type
_entity_poly.pdbx_seq_one_letter_code
_entity_poly.pdbx_strand_id
1 'polypeptide(L)'
;MKRLTIPGSGTESRATKPARVSAPATLGGAAFGASREDTGADLLEAAQAAEIEQQATLEAAPVEQSYPETLALYVQAKHDQVEHIEDRLENLIDRQQARLQQTQASAPGRLSLPGSKRAWQNQQAQQQARLQTLHARLEAVREIKEGMGLHSPKIE
;
A
#
# COMPACT_ATOMS: atom_id res chain seq x y z
N MET A 1 -12.32 -37.57 -48.69
CA MET A 1 -11.98 -37.16 -48.25
C MET A 1 -11.54 -36.35 -47.77
N LYS A 2 -11.36 -35.81 -47.58
CA LYS A 2 -11.03 -35.10 -47.13
C LYS A 2 -10.77 -34.34 -46.34
N ARG A 3 -10.66 -33.98 -45.93
CA ARG A 3 -10.45 -33.36 -45.20
C ARG A 3 -10.19 -32.62 -44.66
N LEU A 4 -10.02 -32.39 -44.51
CA LEU A 4 -9.79 -31.75 -43.92
C LEU A 4 -9.68 -30.93 -43.22
N THR A 5 -10.02 -30.39 -42.90
CA THR A 5 -10.12 -29.75 -42.09
C THR A 5 -9.43 -29.33 -41.21
N ILE A 6 -9.14 -29.57 -40.62
CA ILE A 6 -8.36 -29.25 -39.83
C ILE A 6 -7.75 -28.11 -39.69
N PRO A 7 -7.48 -27.56 -40.44
CA PRO A 7 -6.72 -26.42 -40.38
C PRO A 7 -7.20 -25.38 -39.48
N GLY A 8 -8.30 -25.14 -39.49
CA GLY A 8 -8.71 -24.05 -38.72
C GLY A 8 -8.26 -24.09 -37.31
N SER A 9 -8.03 -25.23 -36.90
CA SER A 9 -7.74 -25.34 -35.52
C SER A 9 -6.54 -24.58 -35.10
N GLY A 10 -5.62 -24.48 -35.87
CA GLY A 10 -4.43 -23.88 -35.39
C GLY A 10 -4.54 -22.45 -35.06
N THR A 11 -5.47 -21.86 -35.66
CA THR A 11 -5.49 -20.45 -35.47
C THR A 11 -5.90 -20.01 -34.14
N GLU A 12 -6.71 -20.75 -33.54
CA GLU A 12 -7.16 -20.29 -32.33
C GLU A 12 -6.16 -20.03 -31.35
N SER A 13 -5.19 -20.75 -31.35
CA SER A 13 -4.28 -20.65 -30.28
C SER A 13 -3.70 -19.30 -30.13
N ARG A 14 -3.62 -18.59 -31.18
CA ARG A 14 -3.01 -17.40 -31.05
C ARG A 14 -3.65 -16.42 -30.30
N ALA A 15 -4.87 -16.48 -30.18
CA ALA A 15 -5.60 -15.47 -29.52
C ALA A 15 -5.19 -15.25 -28.10
N THR A 16 -4.57 -16.17 -27.55
CA THR A 16 -4.26 -16.04 -26.15
C THR A 16 -3.21 -15.05 -25.79
N LYS A 17 -2.48 -14.60 -26.73
CA LYS A 17 -1.44 -13.79 -26.37
C LYS A 17 -1.67 -12.51 -25.79
N PRO A 18 -2.68 -11.88 -25.96
CA PRO A 18 -2.87 -10.53 -25.50
C PRO A 18 -2.62 -10.28 -24.06
N ALA A 19 -2.76 -11.26 -23.31
CA ALA A 19 -2.61 -11.05 -21.91
C ALA A 19 -1.35 -10.33 -21.49
N ARG A 20 -0.33 -10.42 -22.26
CA ARG A 20 0.86 -9.86 -21.85
C ARG A 20 0.97 -8.44 -21.85
N VAL A 21 0.07 -7.85 -22.44
CA VAL A 21 0.13 -6.45 -22.60
C VAL A 21 0.32 -5.68 -21.34
N SER A 22 -0.20 -6.16 -20.29
CA SER A 22 -0.16 -5.43 -19.06
C SER A 22 1.23 -5.25 -18.49
N ALA A 23 2.09 -6.12 -18.75
CA ALA A 23 3.40 -6.07 -18.18
C ALA A 23 4.19 -4.81 -18.45
N PRO A 24 4.20 -4.31 -19.64
CA PRO A 24 4.98 -3.11 -19.90
C PRO A 24 4.55 -1.90 -19.11
N ALA A 25 3.30 -1.76 -18.92
CA ALA A 25 2.84 -0.61 -18.20
C ALA A 25 3.33 -0.64 -16.77
N THR A 26 3.37 -1.79 -16.20
CA THR A 26 3.82 -1.91 -14.84
C THR A 26 5.29 -1.57 -14.72
N LEU A 27 6.06 -1.99 -15.63
CA LEU A 27 7.47 -1.72 -15.59
C LEU A 27 7.78 -0.24 -15.66
N GLY A 28 7.08 0.46 -16.49
CA GLY A 28 7.32 1.88 -16.64
C GLY A 28 7.09 2.63 -15.36
N GLY A 29 6.05 2.32 -14.67
CA GLY A 29 5.77 2.98 -13.41
C GLY A 29 6.81 2.69 -12.35
N ALA A 30 7.27 1.50 -12.28
CA ALA A 30 8.23 1.13 -11.27
C ALA A 30 9.58 1.78 -11.49
N ALA A 31 9.92 2.09 -12.71
CA ALA A 31 11.24 2.62 -13.00
C ALA A 31 11.46 4.03 -12.49
N PHE A 32 10.43 4.81 -12.36
CA PHE A 32 10.60 6.23 -12.10
C PHE A 32 10.18 6.73 -10.74
N GLY A 33 9.75 5.86 -9.88
CA GLY A 33 9.36 6.33 -8.57
C GLY A 33 8.97 5.21 -7.67
N ALA A 34 8.64 5.55 -6.45
CA ALA A 34 8.13 4.58 -5.51
C ALA A 34 6.76 4.12 -5.93
N SER A 35 6.51 2.85 -5.83
CA SER A 35 5.16 2.34 -6.04
C SER A 35 4.25 2.86 -4.94
N ARG A 36 2.96 2.79 -5.14
CA ARG A 36 2.02 3.17 -4.09
C ARG A 36 2.23 2.36 -2.81
N GLU A 37 2.68 1.13 -2.96
CA GLU A 37 3.00 0.31 -1.81
C GLU A 37 4.17 0.87 -1.02
N ASP A 38 5.21 1.34 -1.71
CA ASP A 38 6.39 1.88 -1.06
C ASP A 38 6.13 3.20 -0.34
N THR A 39 5.14 3.95 -0.78
CA THR A 39 4.78 5.22 -0.15
C THR A 39 3.72 5.06 0.92
N GLY A 40 3.14 3.88 1.05
CA GLY A 40 2.08 3.63 2.01
C GLY A 40 0.73 4.22 1.62
N ALA A 41 0.57 4.72 0.39
CA ALA A 41 -0.69 5.32 -0.04
C ALA A 41 -1.84 4.32 -0.01
N ASP A 42 -1.59 3.11 -0.50
CA ASP A 42 -2.60 2.05 -0.50
C ASP A 42 -2.97 1.63 0.93
N LEU A 43 -2.00 1.67 1.82
CA LEU A 43 -2.24 1.33 3.23
C LEU A 43 -3.12 2.36 3.90
N LEU A 44 -2.87 3.64 3.65
CA LEU A 44 -3.72 4.69 4.19
C LEU A 44 -5.14 4.60 3.62
N GLU A 45 -5.27 4.36 2.31
CA GLU A 45 -6.59 4.18 1.70
C GLU A 45 -7.33 3.01 2.31
N ALA A 46 -6.63 1.91 2.58
CA ALA A 46 -7.24 0.73 3.21
C ALA A 46 -7.71 1.04 4.64
N ALA A 47 -6.95 1.83 5.38
CA ALA A 47 -7.36 2.24 6.72
C ALA A 47 -8.59 3.14 6.68
N GLN A 48 -8.62 4.08 5.76
CA GLN A 48 -9.78 4.95 5.56
C GLN A 48 -11.02 4.15 5.18
N ALA A 49 -10.85 3.16 4.29
CA ALA A 49 -11.95 2.29 3.90
C ALA A 49 -12.48 1.48 5.09
N ALA A 50 -11.58 0.97 5.94
CA ALA A 50 -11.98 0.22 7.12
C ALA A 50 -12.78 1.09 8.09
N GLU A 51 -12.37 2.34 8.27
CA GLU A 51 -13.07 3.29 9.11
C GLU A 51 -14.48 3.56 8.57
N ILE A 52 -14.58 3.82 7.28
CA ILE A 52 -15.88 4.08 6.64
C ILE A 52 -16.79 2.88 6.74
N GLU A 53 -16.26 1.67 6.51
CA GLU A 53 -17.04 0.45 6.62
C GLU A 53 -17.53 0.22 8.04
N GLN A 54 -16.69 0.47 9.03
CA GLN A 54 -17.10 0.35 10.43
C GLN A 54 -18.21 1.33 10.75
N GLN A 55 -18.05 2.58 10.35
CA GLN A 55 -19.04 3.61 10.64
C GLN A 55 -20.37 3.28 9.97
N ALA A 56 -20.34 2.89 8.70
CA ALA A 56 -21.56 2.52 7.97
C ALA A 56 -22.28 1.35 8.63
N THR A 57 -21.53 0.37 9.11
CA THR A 57 -22.12 -0.79 9.78
C THR A 57 -22.77 -0.40 11.10
N LEU A 58 -22.10 0.46 11.89
CA LEU A 58 -22.66 0.91 13.15
C LEU A 58 -23.92 1.75 12.95
N GLU A 59 -23.94 2.58 11.93
CA GLU A 59 -25.11 3.41 11.61
C GLU A 59 -26.28 2.60 11.09
N ALA A 60 -26.01 1.54 10.34
CA ALA A 60 -27.04 0.71 9.75
C ALA A 60 -27.61 -0.34 10.71
N ALA A 61 -26.94 -0.59 11.83
CA ALA A 61 -27.37 -1.62 12.76
C ALA A 61 -28.67 -1.19 13.47
N PRO A 62 -29.77 -1.95 13.31
CA PRO A 62 -31.00 -1.60 14.00
C PRO A 62 -30.84 -1.78 15.50
N VAL A 63 -31.26 -0.80 16.25
CA VAL A 63 -31.11 -0.83 17.72
C VAL A 63 -31.80 -2.04 18.32
N GLU A 64 -32.94 -2.42 17.76
CA GLU A 64 -33.73 -3.52 18.29
C GLU A 64 -33.20 -4.89 17.92
N GLN A 65 -32.39 -4.97 16.87
CA GLN A 65 -31.86 -6.24 16.39
C GLN A 65 -30.37 -6.35 16.54
N SER A 66 -29.76 -5.44 17.27
CA SER A 66 -28.33 -5.47 17.41
C SER A 66 -27.92 -6.71 18.19
N TYR A 67 -27.02 -7.49 17.59
CA TYR A 67 -26.37 -8.58 18.27
C TYR A 67 -25.06 -7.98 18.79
N PRO A 68 -25.04 -7.49 20.02
CA PRO A 68 -23.87 -6.71 20.49
C PRO A 68 -22.56 -7.49 20.38
N GLU A 69 -22.62 -8.80 20.59
CA GLU A 69 -21.42 -9.61 20.49
C GLU A 69 -20.91 -9.69 19.05
N THR A 70 -21.80 -9.91 18.10
CA THR A 70 -21.42 -9.97 16.68
C THR A 70 -20.90 -8.63 16.20
N LEU A 71 -21.56 -7.55 16.60
CA LEU A 71 -21.14 -6.21 16.22
C LEU A 71 -19.78 -5.88 16.82
N ALA A 72 -19.54 -6.26 18.06
CA ALA A 72 -18.26 -6.04 18.68
C ALA A 72 -17.15 -6.84 18.04
N LEU A 73 -17.42 -8.08 17.61
CA LEU A 73 -16.45 -8.87 16.87
C LEU A 73 -16.12 -8.23 15.53
N TYR A 74 -17.13 -7.68 14.86
CA TYR A 74 -16.90 -6.97 13.60
C TYR A 74 -16.02 -5.75 13.82
N VAL A 75 -16.32 -4.95 14.83
CA VAL A 75 -15.54 -3.75 15.16
C VAL A 75 -14.11 -4.14 15.54
N GLN A 76 -13.96 -5.21 16.31
CA GLN A 76 -12.63 -5.69 16.68
C GLN A 76 -11.85 -6.13 15.43
N ALA A 77 -12.50 -6.83 14.50
CA ALA A 77 -11.84 -7.26 13.27
C ALA A 77 -11.38 -6.06 12.44
N LYS A 78 -12.18 -5.00 12.37
CA LYS A 78 -11.80 -3.80 11.64
C LYS A 78 -10.66 -3.07 12.34
N HIS A 79 -10.67 -3.02 13.65
CA HIS A 79 -9.60 -2.42 14.42
C HIS A 79 -8.29 -3.19 14.21
N ASP A 80 -8.35 -4.52 14.25
CA ASP A 80 -7.18 -5.37 14.01
C ASP A 80 -6.63 -5.17 12.59
N GLN A 81 -7.52 -4.97 11.63
CA GLN A 81 -7.11 -4.68 10.25
C GLN A 81 -6.29 -3.39 10.20
N VAL A 82 -6.73 -2.35 10.89
CA VAL A 82 -6.03 -1.08 10.92
C VAL A 82 -4.70 -1.20 11.69
N GLU A 83 -4.67 -1.97 12.77
CA GLU A 83 -3.42 -2.25 13.47
C GLU A 83 -2.41 -2.95 12.57
N HIS A 84 -2.87 -3.90 11.77
CA HIS A 84 -2.00 -4.57 10.81
C HIS A 84 -1.45 -3.59 9.76
N ILE A 85 -2.29 -2.66 9.32
CA ILE A 85 -1.86 -1.61 8.40
C ILE A 85 -0.80 -0.71 9.06
N GLU A 86 -0.99 -0.37 10.32
CA GLU A 86 -0.02 0.40 11.09
C GLU A 86 1.33 -0.32 11.13
N ASP A 87 1.32 -1.61 11.43
CA ASP A 87 2.54 -2.41 11.48
C ASP A 87 3.26 -2.43 10.13
N ARG A 88 2.50 -2.54 9.06
CA ARG A 88 3.09 -2.53 7.72
C ARG A 88 3.72 -1.19 7.38
N LEU A 89 3.10 -0.09 7.81
CA LEU A 89 3.68 1.24 7.64
C LEU A 89 4.97 1.39 8.45
N GLU A 90 4.99 0.89 9.67
CA GLU A 90 6.20 0.91 10.48
C GLU A 90 7.33 0.13 9.81
N ASN A 91 7.02 -1.01 9.22
CA ASN A 91 8.00 -1.79 8.48
C ASN A 91 8.53 -1.05 7.24
N LEU A 92 7.66 -0.34 6.53
CA LEU A 92 8.10 0.49 5.40
C LEU A 92 9.02 1.62 5.86
N ILE A 93 8.71 2.22 7.01
CA ILE A 93 9.55 3.27 7.59
C ILE A 93 10.93 2.71 7.93
N ASP A 94 10.98 1.54 8.56
CA ASP A 94 12.25 0.92 8.92
C ASP A 94 13.10 0.65 7.69
N ARG A 95 12.48 0.14 6.62
CA ARG A 95 13.20 -0.11 5.37
C ARG A 95 13.70 1.18 4.75
N GLN A 96 12.88 2.21 4.79
CA GLN A 96 13.27 3.50 4.21
C GLN A 96 14.40 4.14 5.00
N GLN A 97 14.37 4.01 6.32
CA GLN A 97 15.46 4.48 7.17
C GLN A 97 16.76 3.74 6.86
N ALA A 98 16.69 2.43 6.65
CA ALA A 98 17.86 1.65 6.30
C ALA A 98 18.43 2.09 4.95
N ARG A 99 17.58 2.37 3.97
CA ARG A 99 18.02 2.88 2.68
C ARG A 99 18.70 4.23 2.82
N LEU A 100 18.12 5.10 3.63
CA LEU A 100 18.70 6.43 3.86
C LEU A 100 20.09 6.31 4.52
N GLN A 101 20.22 5.43 5.48
CA GLN A 101 21.50 5.19 6.13
C GLN A 101 22.54 4.67 5.14
N GLN A 102 22.14 3.77 4.24
CA GLN A 102 23.04 3.28 3.20
C GLN A 102 23.48 4.41 2.27
N THR A 103 22.56 5.27 1.89
CA THR A 103 22.88 6.41 1.03
C THR A 103 23.84 7.35 1.72
N GLN A 104 23.63 7.61 3.00
CA GLN A 104 24.51 8.45 3.79
C GLN A 104 25.91 7.84 3.90
N ALA A 105 25.99 6.53 4.07
CA ALA A 105 27.27 5.85 4.17
C ALA A 105 28.02 5.80 2.86
N SER A 106 27.32 5.94 1.72
CA SER A 106 27.95 5.91 0.41
C SER A 106 28.20 7.30 -0.15
N ALA A 107 28.38 8.29 0.70
CA ALA A 107 28.64 9.64 0.28
C ALA A 107 29.89 9.72 -0.61
N PRO A 108 29.86 10.51 -1.70
CA PRO A 108 31.01 10.65 -2.58
C PRO A 108 32.21 11.25 -1.86
N GLY A 109 33.41 10.78 -2.19
CA GLY A 109 34.63 11.30 -1.61
C GLY A 109 35.02 12.67 -2.14
N ARG A 110 36.08 13.20 -1.59
CA ARG A 110 36.55 14.56 -1.96
C ARG A 110 36.91 14.65 -3.43
N LEU A 111 37.34 13.57 -4.03
CA LEU A 111 37.78 13.57 -5.43
C LEU A 111 36.67 13.28 -6.40
N SER A 112 35.44 13.16 -5.90
CA SER A 112 34.28 12.86 -6.75
C SER A 112 33.94 14.05 -7.63
N LEU A 113 33.38 13.75 -8.81
CA LEU A 113 32.91 14.77 -9.73
C LEU A 113 31.76 15.54 -9.11
N PRO A 114 31.61 16.85 -9.44
CA PRO A 114 30.50 17.64 -8.91
C PRO A 114 29.13 17.04 -9.24
N GLY A 115 29.00 16.41 -10.40
CA GLY A 115 27.74 15.74 -10.77
C GLY A 115 27.38 14.58 -9.86
N SER A 116 28.40 13.84 -9.40
CA SER A 116 28.16 12.72 -8.47
C SER A 116 27.67 13.21 -7.11
N LYS A 117 28.24 14.31 -6.63
CA LYS A 117 27.80 14.89 -5.37
C LYS A 117 26.36 15.38 -5.45
N ARG A 118 26.02 16.02 -6.56
CA ARG A 118 24.68 16.55 -6.74
C ARG A 118 23.65 15.40 -6.84
N ALA A 119 23.99 14.36 -7.58
CA ALA A 119 23.10 13.19 -7.69
C ALA A 119 22.89 12.54 -6.33
N TRP A 120 23.95 12.41 -5.55
CA TRP A 120 23.86 11.85 -4.21
C TRP A 120 22.98 12.72 -3.30
N GLN A 121 23.17 14.04 -3.33
CA GLN A 121 22.36 14.96 -2.54
C GLN A 121 20.89 14.89 -2.92
N ASN A 122 20.60 14.79 -4.21
CA ASN A 122 19.21 14.65 -4.69
C ASN A 122 18.60 13.34 -4.23
N GLN A 123 19.35 12.25 -4.30
CA GLN A 123 18.88 10.95 -3.85
C GLN A 123 18.59 10.98 -2.35
N GLN A 124 19.47 11.57 -1.57
CA GLN A 124 19.28 11.68 -0.13
C GLN A 124 18.02 12.50 0.18
N ALA A 125 17.84 13.62 -0.52
CA ALA A 125 16.68 14.48 -0.32
C ALA A 125 15.38 13.75 -0.66
N GLN A 126 15.37 12.97 -1.75
CA GLN A 126 14.20 12.19 -2.13
C GLN A 126 13.87 11.14 -1.07
N GLN A 127 14.88 10.45 -0.56
CA GLN A 127 14.67 9.45 0.46
C GLN A 127 14.15 10.03 1.76
N GLN A 128 14.66 11.21 2.15
CA GLN A 128 14.15 11.92 3.32
C GLN A 128 12.69 12.34 3.13
N ALA A 129 12.36 12.81 1.93
CA ALA A 129 10.98 13.19 1.63
C ALA A 129 10.02 12.00 1.70
N ARG A 130 10.45 10.84 1.20
CA ARG A 130 9.65 9.62 1.32
C ARG A 130 9.44 9.22 2.77
N LEU A 131 10.50 9.34 3.56
CA LEU A 131 10.40 9.00 4.98
C LEU A 131 9.40 9.91 5.69
N GLN A 132 9.45 11.21 5.41
CA GLN A 132 8.50 12.15 5.98
C GLN A 132 7.06 11.82 5.56
N THR A 133 6.87 11.45 4.30
CA THR A 133 5.55 11.06 3.81
C THR A 133 5.03 9.82 4.53
N LEU A 134 5.90 8.82 4.73
CA LEU A 134 5.52 7.61 5.44
C LEU A 134 5.15 7.90 6.89
N HIS A 135 5.92 8.76 7.56
CA HIS A 135 5.58 9.16 8.93
C HIS A 135 4.25 9.89 9.00
N ALA A 136 3.97 10.78 8.06
CA ALA A 136 2.69 11.48 8.02
C ALA A 136 1.53 10.51 7.82
N ARG A 137 1.71 9.50 6.98
CA ARG A 137 0.69 8.49 6.76
C ARG A 137 0.49 7.60 7.97
N LEU A 138 1.59 7.27 8.66
CA LEU A 138 1.49 6.49 9.88
C LEU A 138 0.68 7.25 10.94
N GLU A 139 0.94 8.53 11.10
CA GLU A 139 0.18 9.35 12.03
C GLU A 139 -1.30 9.40 11.65
N ALA A 140 -1.60 9.54 10.35
CA ALA A 140 -2.98 9.53 9.88
C ALA A 140 -3.68 8.20 10.20
N VAL A 141 -2.97 7.08 10.03
CA VAL A 141 -3.54 5.77 10.35
C VAL A 141 -3.75 5.61 11.86
N ARG A 142 -2.84 6.13 12.67
CA ARG A 142 -3.01 6.12 14.13
C ARG A 142 -4.21 6.94 14.57
N GLU A 143 -4.43 8.07 13.94
CA GLU A 143 -5.62 8.89 14.23
C GLU A 143 -6.90 8.14 13.85
N ILE A 144 -6.90 7.45 12.71
CA ILE A 144 -8.03 6.62 12.30
C ILE A 144 -8.28 5.53 13.32
N LYS A 145 -7.23 4.83 13.74
CA LYS A 145 -7.35 3.75 14.71
C LYS A 145 -7.93 4.26 16.03
N GLU A 146 -7.44 5.39 16.49
CA GLU A 146 -7.92 5.98 17.72
C GLU A 146 -9.40 6.38 17.59
N GLY A 147 -9.77 7.01 16.48
CA GLY A 147 -11.16 7.37 16.23
C GLY A 147 -12.08 6.17 16.17
N MET A 148 -11.65 5.08 15.57
CA MET A 148 -12.41 3.85 15.52
C MET A 148 -12.63 3.27 16.92
N GLY A 149 -11.62 3.36 17.79
CA GLY A 149 -11.73 2.90 19.14
C GLY A 149 -12.74 3.70 19.96
N LEU A 150 -12.83 5.00 19.71
CA LEU A 150 -13.77 5.86 20.42
C LEU A 150 -15.22 5.57 20.04
N HIS A 151 -15.44 5.08 18.81
CA HIS A 151 -16.77 4.79 18.32
C HIS A 151 -17.15 3.31 18.43
N SER A 152 -16.31 2.52 19.06
CA SER A 152 -16.60 1.10 19.23
C SER A 152 -17.64 0.88 20.32
N PRO A 153 -18.60 -0.03 20.09
CA PRO A 153 -19.51 -0.37 21.16
C PRO A 153 -18.76 -1.07 22.28
N LYS A 154 -19.05 -0.70 23.50
CA LYS A 154 -18.44 -1.37 24.64
C LYS A 154 -19.28 -2.55 25.03
N ILE A 155 -18.62 -3.67 25.19
CA ILE A 155 -19.26 -4.85 25.72
C ILE A 155 -18.86 -4.97 27.17
N GLU A 156 -19.83 -5.11 28.00
CA GLU A 156 -19.59 -5.37 29.41
C GLU A 156 -20.05 -6.74 29.83
#